data_11e78ad54494337d0ea1dff3f7745d93
#
_entry.id   11e78ad54494337d0ea1dff3f7745d93
#
_cell.length_a   1.000
_cell.length_b   1.000
_cell.length_c   1.000
_cell.angle_alpha   90.00
_cell.angle_beta   90.00
_cell.angle_gamma   90.00
#
_symmetry.space_group_name_H-M   'P 1'
#
loop_
_entity.id
_entity.type
_entity.pdbx_description
1 polymer ?
#
loop_
_entity_poly.entity_id
_entity_poly.type
_entity_poly.pdbx_seq_one_letter_code
_entity_poly.pdbx_strand_id
1 'polypeptide(L)'
;IIHLASPFVLGAAGAFSARQQRVPAVALYQTDVAGFATKYHASALAYGVWEWLRTIHNSCQMTLAPSSLTIRDLEKHHIKNVRHWGRGVNAELFHPSKRSAELRRSWEPSGTKNIVGFVGRLAAEKGVHRLSALNGREDIQLVIVGDGPERPLLEAQLPGAVFTGALSGE
;
A
#
# COMPACT_ATOMS: atom_id res chain seq x y z
N ILE A 1 -8.92 -18.36 -18.08
CA ILE A 1 -7.77 -17.83 -17.30
C ILE A 1 -8.24 -17.63 -15.87
N ILE A 2 -7.45 -18.10 -14.91
CA ILE A 2 -7.70 -17.86 -13.48
C ILE A 2 -6.79 -16.74 -12.99
N HIS A 3 -7.34 -15.74 -12.30
CA HIS A 3 -6.60 -14.68 -11.65
C HIS A 3 -6.51 -14.94 -10.15
N LEU A 4 -5.31 -15.09 -9.64
CA LEU A 4 -5.02 -15.31 -8.22
C LEU A 4 -4.66 -13.96 -7.58
N ALA A 5 -5.64 -13.33 -6.94
CA ALA A 5 -5.47 -12.00 -6.35
C ALA A 5 -4.73 -12.01 -4.99
N SER A 6 -4.52 -13.19 -4.40
CA SER A 6 -3.91 -13.34 -3.08
C SER A 6 -3.17 -14.67 -2.98
N PRO A 7 -1.99 -14.72 -2.35
CA PRO A 7 -1.19 -15.94 -2.19
C PRO A 7 -1.59 -16.79 -0.97
N PHE A 8 -2.74 -16.52 -0.35
CA PHE A 8 -3.24 -17.27 0.80
C PHE A 8 -3.96 -18.55 0.37
N VAL A 9 -4.69 -19.17 1.29
CA VAL A 9 -5.30 -20.49 1.11
C VAL A 9 -6.09 -20.64 -0.19
N LEU A 10 -6.96 -19.68 -0.48
CA LEU A 10 -7.77 -19.71 -1.73
C LEU A 10 -6.91 -19.56 -2.98
N GLY A 11 -5.89 -18.69 -2.93
CA GLY A 11 -4.96 -18.52 -4.04
C GLY A 11 -4.15 -19.78 -4.30
N ALA A 12 -3.66 -20.46 -3.27
CA ALA A 12 -2.96 -21.72 -3.38
C ALA A 12 -3.86 -22.81 -3.95
N ALA A 13 -5.08 -22.95 -3.44
CA ALA A 13 -6.07 -23.90 -3.95
C ALA A 13 -6.40 -23.64 -5.43
N GLY A 14 -6.54 -22.35 -5.79
CA GLY A 14 -6.76 -21.92 -7.17
C GLY A 14 -5.59 -22.24 -8.09
N ALA A 15 -4.36 -22.02 -7.65
CA ALA A 15 -3.16 -22.37 -8.40
C ALA A 15 -3.06 -23.89 -8.64
N PHE A 16 -3.30 -24.68 -7.61
CA PHE A 16 -3.30 -26.13 -7.70
C PHE A 16 -4.40 -26.65 -8.65
N SER A 17 -5.63 -26.15 -8.51
CA SER A 17 -6.77 -26.50 -9.36
C SER A 17 -6.53 -26.11 -10.83
N ALA A 18 -5.99 -24.91 -11.06
CA ALA A 18 -5.61 -24.45 -12.39
C ALA A 18 -4.62 -25.42 -13.07
N ARG A 19 -3.59 -25.83 -12.31
CA ARG A 19 -2.58 -26.77 -12.80
C ARG A 19 -3.19 -28.14 -13.13
N GLN A 20 -4.03 -28.69 -12.26
CA GLN A 20 -4.70 -29.99 -12.50
C GLN A 20 -5.60 -29.95 -13.72
N GLN A 21 -6.34 -28.87 -13.90
CA GLN A 21 -7.29 -28.70 -15.00
C GLN A 21 -6.64 -28.14 -16.27
N ARG A 22 -5.32 -27.90 -16.26
CA ARG A 22 -4.57 -27.28 -17.35
C ARG A 22 -5.15 -25.94 -17.80
N VAL A 23 -5.73 -25.19 -16.86
CA VAL A 23 -6.24 -23.83 -17.11
C VAL A 23 -5.15 -22.81 -16.83
N PRO A 24 -4.88 -21.86 -17.75
CA PRO A 24 -3.92 -20.80 -17.50
C PRO A 24 -4.25 -19.98 -16.26
N ALA A 25 -3.25 -19.73 -15.41
CA ALA A 25 -3.37 -18.89 -14.22
C ALA A 25 -2.37 -17.74 -14.21
N VAL A 26 -2.79 -16.60 -13.71
CA VAL A 26 -1.98 -15.40 -13.49
C VAL A 26 -2.05 -15.02 -12.02
N ALA A 27 -0.89 -14.91 -11.38
CA ALA A 27 -0.81 -14.49 -9.98
C ALA A 27 -0.56 -12.97 -9.88
N LEU A 28 -1.21 -12.32 -8.91
CA LEU A 28 -1.01 -10.89 -8.61
C LEU A 28 -0.22 -10.76 -7.31
N TYR A 29 0.93 -10.08 -7.36
CA TYR A 29 1.68 -9.73 -6.17
C TYR A 29 1.33 -8.31 -5.74
N GLN A 30 0.37 -8.17 -4.83
CA GLN A 30 -0.15 -6.88 -4.38
C GLN A 30 0.18 -6.57 -2.92
N THR A 31 0.55 -7.58 -2.14
CA THR A 31 0.83 -7.47 -0.72
C THR A 31 2.19 -8.06 -0.43
N ASP A 32 3.06 -7.28 0.19
CA ASP A 32 4.37 -7.72 0.66
C ASP A 32 4.21 -8.56 1.94
N VAL A 33 3.78 -9.81 1.78
CA VAL A 33 3.53 -10.73 2.89
C VAL A 33 4.81 -11.04 3.67
N ALA A 34 5.93 -11.16 2.98
CA ALA A 34 7.22 -11.45 3.60
C ALA A 34 7.75 -10.24 4.40
N GLY A 35 7.62 -9.02 3.86
CA GLY A 35 7.95 -7.79 4.56
C GLY A 35 7.04 -7.55 5.77
N PHE A 36 5.75 -7.92 5.70
CA PHE A 36 4.87 -7.91 6.87
C PHE A 36 5.37 -8.88 7.95
N ALA A 37 5.71 -10.13 7.60
CA ALA A 37 6.23 -11.10 8.56
C ALA A 37 7.47 -10.58 9.31
N THR A 38 8.36 -9.91 8.60
CA THR A 38 9.57 -9.31 9.17
C THR A 38 9.25 -8.15 10.13
N LYS A 39 8.32 -7.27 9.76
CA LYS A 39 7.91 -6.12 10.60
C LYS A 39 7.21 -6.54 11.90
N TYR A 40 6.51 -7.65 11.91
CA TYR A 40 5.83 -8.18 13.09
C TYR A 40 6.67 -9.21 13.86
N HIS A 41 8.01 -9.10 13.81
CA HIS A 41 8.96 -9.95 14.54
C HIS A 41 8.89 -11.45 14.21
N ALA A 42 8.33 -11.81 13.08
CA ALA A 42 8.23 -13.18 12.58
C ALA A 42 9.31 -13.50 11.53
N SER A 43 10.51 -12.94 11.68
CA SER A 43 11.61 -13.08 10.71
C SER A 43 12.02 -14.54 10.45
N ALA A 44 11.94 -15.39 11.46
CA ALA A 44 12.21 -16.83 11.30
C ALA A 44 11.21 -17.51 10.34
N LEU A 45 10.00 -16.97 10.19
CA LEU A 45 8.98 -17.47 9.26
C LEU A 45 9.15 -16.91 7.85
N ALA A 46 9.96 -15.86 7.66
CA ALA A 46 10.10 -15.20 6.37
C ALA A 46 10.59 -16.16 5.27
N TYR A 47 11.51 -17.07 5.61
CA TYR A 47 11.98 -18.09 4.67
C TYR A 47 10.81 -19.00 4.20
N GLY A 48 10.02 -19.50 5.13
CA GLY A 48 8.85 -20.34 4.80
C GLY A 48 7.81 -19.59 3.96
N VAL A 49 7.61 -18.29 4.25
CA VAL A 49 6.72 -17.43 3.46
C VAL A 49 7.22 -17.29 2.02
N TRP A 50 8.53 -17.08 1.81
CA TRP A 50 9.11 -16.99 0.47
C TRP A 50 9.02 -18.30 -0.31
N GLU A 51 9.24 -19.46 0.35
CA GLU A 51 9.06 -20.77 -0.28
C GLU A 51 7.60 -21.00 -0.70
N TRP A 52 6.67 -20.62 0.15
CA TRP A 52 5.24 -20.67 -0.14
C TRP A 52 4.86 -19.78 -1.33
N LEU A 53 5.29 -18.53 -1.33
CA LEU A 53 5.08 -17.60 -2.43
C LEU A 53 5.68 -18.12 -3.73
N ARG A 54 6.93 -18.60 -3.68
CA ARG A 54 7.61 -19.18 -4.84
C ARG A 54 6.85 -20.35 -5.43
N THR A 55 6.33 -21.24 -4.60
CA THR A 55 5.57 -22.40 -5.03
C THR A 55 4.29 -22.00 -5.77
N ILE A 56 3.52 -21.06 -5.20
CA ILE A 56 2.28 -20.60 -5.82
C ILE A 56 2.56 -19.82 -7.11
N HIS A 57 3.42 -18.82 -7.05
CA HIS A 57 3.68 -17.93 -8.18
C HIS A 57 4.34 -18.68 -9.36
N ASN A 58 5.28 -19.59 -9.10
CA ASN A 58 5.90 -20.37 -10.15
C ASN A 58 5.01 -21.49 -10.71
N SER A 59 3.89 -21.80 -10.08
CA SER A 59 2.88 -22.69 -10.66
C SER A 59 1.96 -22.00 -11.67
N CYS A 60 2.02 -20.66 -11.74
CA CYS A 60 1.27 -19.84 -12.69
C CYS A 60 2.11 -19.53 -13.95
N GLN A 61 1.45 -19.18 -15.04
CA GLN A 61 2.12 -18.77 -16.29
C GLN A 61 2.90 -17.48 -16.13
N MET A 62 2.39 -16.55 -15.31
CA MET A 62 3.08 -15.31 -14.99
C MET A 62 2.66 -14.76 -13.64
N THR A 63 3.52 -13.90 -13.09
CA THR A 63 3.24 -13.06 -11.92
C THR A 63 3.21 -11.60 -12.35
N LEU A 64 2.18 -10.88 -11.92
CA LEU A 64 2.05 -9.44 -12.12
C LEU A 64 2.48 -8.68 -10.87
N ALA A 65 3.39 -7.73 -11.01
CA ALA A 65 3.95 -6.94 -9.93
C ALA A 65 3.81 -5.43 -10.19
N PRO A 66 3.57 -4.61 -9.14
CA PRO A 66 3.18 -3.20 -9.31
C PRO A 66 4.34 -2.24 -9.61
N SER A 67 5.58 -2.66 -9.42
CA SER A 67 6.76 -1.80 -9.62
C SER A 67 8.00 -2.58 -10.02
N SER A 68 8.95 -1.88 -10.63
CA SER A 68 10.27 -2.45 -10.98
C SER A 68 11.07 -2.89 -9.74
N LEU A 69 10.88 -2.22 -8.60
CA LEU A 69 11.51 -2.63 -7.34
C LEU A 69 10.96 -3.98 -6.88
N THR A 70 9.63 -4.13 -6.89
CA THR A 70 8.97 -5.40 -6.55
C THR A 70 9.37 -6.52 -7.51
N ILE A 71 9.51 -6.24 -8.81
CA ILE A 71 9.98 -7.24 -9.78
C ILE A 71 11.36 -7.76 -9.38
N ARG A 72 12.32 -6.85 -9.13
CA ARG A 72 13.67 -7.25 -8.72
C ARG A 72 13.69 -8.07 -7.44
N ASP A 73 12.84 -7.72 -6.48
CA ASP A 73 12.74 -8.46 -5.22
C ASP A 73 12.18 -9.87 -5.42
N LEU A 74 11.14 -10.01 -6.22
CA LEU A 74 10.56 -11.31 -6.56
C LEU A 74 11.55 -12.21 -7.34
N GLU A 75 12.27 -11.64 -8.29
CA GLU A 75 13.31 -12.34 -9.07
C GLU A 75 14.47 -12.80 -8.17
N LYS A 76 14.90 -11.96 -7.21
CA LYS A 76 15.89 -12.31 -6.19
C LYS A 76 15.46 -13.53 -5.35
N HIS A 77 14.16 -13.68 -5.11
CA HIS A 77 13.59 -14.83 -4.41
C HIS A 77 13.16 -15.96 -5.34
N HIS A 78 13.71 -15.98 -6.58
CA HIS A 78 13.51 -17.03 -7.57
C HIS A 78 12.06 -17.22 -8.05
N ILE A 79 11.25 -16.17 -8.02
CA ILE A 79 9.96 -16.14 -8.69
C ILE A 79 10.19 -15.77 -10.15
N LYS A 80 9.69 -16.61 -11.05
CA LYS A 80 9.93 -16.54 -12.50
C LYS A 80 8.77 -15.84 -13.21
N ASN A 81 9.00 -15.43 -14.47
CA ASN A 81 7.98 -14.85 -15.35
C ASN A 81 7.24 -13.66 -14.73
N VAL A 82 7.97 -12.81 -14.00
CA VAL A 82 7.40 -11.61 -13.42
C VAL A 82 7.26 -10.52 -14.48
N ARG A 83 6.09 -9.86 -14.50
CA ARG A 83 5.77 -8.77 -15.43
C ARG A 83 5.27 -7.56 -14.68
N HIS A 84 5.61 -6.39 -15.18
CA HIS A 84 5.10 -5.15 -14.63
C HIS A 84 3.60 -5.00 -14.95
N TRP A 85 2.84 -4.67 -13.92
CA TRP A 85 1.43 -4.31 -14.03
C TRP A 85 1.17 -3.02 -13.28
N GLY A 86 1.21 -1.90 -14.03
CA GLY A 86 0.86 -0.59 -13.50
C GLY A 86 -0.62 -0.53 -13.16
N ARG A 87 -0.91 -0.14 -11.92
CA ARG A 87 -2.30 0.11 -11.53
C ARG A 87 -2.77 1.40 -12.20
N GLY A 88 -3.97 1.37 -12.76
CA GLY A 88 -4.64 2.56 -13.22
C GLY A 88 -5.14 3.44 -12.07
N VAL A 89 -5.32 4.71 -12.35
CA VAL A 89 -6.01 5.68 -11.49
C VAL A 89 -7.12 6.34 -12.33
N ASN A 90 -8.22 6.68 -11.68
CA ASN A 90 -9.26 7.46 -12.34
C ASN A 90 -8.76 8.91 -12.50
N ALA A 91 -8.23 9.24 -13.70
CA ALA A 91 -7.65 10.55 -13.99
C ALA A 91 -8.71 11.67 -14.12
N GLU A 92 -9.99 11.35 -14.28
CA GLU A 92 -11.09 12.32 -14.25
C GLU A 92 -11.42 12.72 -12.81
N LEU A 93 -11.46 11.74 -11.90
CA LEU A 93 -11.68 11.97 -10.48
C LEU A 93 -10.46 12.65 -9.83
N PHE A 94 -9.26 12.12 -10.07
CA PHE A 94 -8.01 12.66 -9.52
C PHE A 94 -7.33 13.60 -10.52
N HIS A 95 -7.99 14.73 -10.82
CA HIS A 95 -7.49 15.72 -11.76
C HIS A 95 -7.15 17.05 -11.05
N PRO A 96 -6.10 17.77 -11.47
CA PRO A 96 -5.71 19.04 -10.85
C PRO A 96 -6.81 20.12 -10.83
N SER A 97 -7.75 20.08 -11.77
CA SER A 97 -8.90 21.00 -11.81
C SER A 97 -9.89 20.80 -10.65
N LYS A 98 -9.84 19.64 -9.97
CA LYS A 98 -10.64 19.34 -8.78
C LYS A 98 -10.09 20.02 -7.51
N ARG A 99 -9.01 20.78 -7.61
CA ARG A 99 -8.46 21.53 -6.49
C ARG A 99 -9.48 22.52 -5.95
N SER A 100 -9.84 22.39 -4.66
CA SER A 100 -10.76 23.29 -3.96
C SER A 100 -9.98 24.31 -3.15
N ALA A 101 -10.18 25.59 -3.45
CA ALA A 101 -9.65 26.69 -2.65
C ALA A 101 -10.37 26.81 -1.29
N GLU A 102 -11.63 26.41 -1.24
CA GLU A 102 -12.44 26.41 -0.01
C GLU A 102 -11.93 25.34 0.97
N LEU A 103 -11.76 24.10 0.49
CA LEU A 103 -11.20 23.01 1.28
C LEU A 103 -9.78 23.36 1.78
N ARG A 104 -8.96 24.00 0.95
CA ARG A 104 -7.65 24.46 1.37
C ARG A 104 -7.75 25.48 2.51
N ARG A 105 -8.65 26.47 2.41
CA ARG A 105 -8.86 27.49 3.48
C ARG A 105 -9.41 26.88 4.77
N SER A 106 -10.20 25.81 4.71
CA SER A 106 -10.67 25.14 5.92
C SER A 106 -9.54 24.49 6.73
N TRP A 107 -8.47 24.06 6.06
CA TRP A 107 -7.30 23.46 6.70
C TRP A 107 -6.23 24.49 7.09
N GLU A 108 -6.08 25.54 6.29
CA GLU A 108 -5.07 26.58 6.48
C GLU A 108 -5.68 27.95 6.12
N PRO A 109 -6.35 28.62 7.11
CA PRO A 109 -7.08 29.87 6.88
C PRO A 109 -6.20 31.06 6.49
N SER A 110 -4.94 31.09 6.93
CA SER A 110 -4.03 32.22 6.65
C SER A 110 -3.63 32.33 5.18
N GLY A 111 -3.66 31.21 4.44
CA GLY A 111 -3.23 31.16 3.06
C GLY A 111 -1.72 31.24 2.85
N THR A 112 -0.93 31.26 3.93
CA THR A 112 0.52 31.47 3.88
C THR A 112 1.35 30.20 3.95
N LYS A 113 0.79 29.11 4.52
CA LYS A 113 1.52 27.86 4.72
C LYS A 113 1.35 26.89 3.55
N ASN A 114 2.35 26.05 3.36
CA ASN A 114 2.25 24.89 2.49
C ASN A 114 1.49 23.76 3.19
N ILE A 115 0.49 23.18 2.52
CA ILE A 115 -0.20 22.01 3.06
C ILE A 115 0.57 20.76 2.67
N VAL A 116 0.98 19.98 3.68
CA VAL A 116 1.55 18.64 3.52
C VAL A 116 0.50 17.64 3.97
N GLY A 117 -0.02 16.84 3.04
CA GLY A 117 -1.10 15.88 3.28
C GLY A 117 -0.60 14.44 3.36
N PHE A 118 -1.14 13.68 4.30
CA PHE A 118 -1.11 12.22 4.29
C PHE A 118 -2.53 11.70 4.08
N VAL A 119 -2.68 10.71 3.20
CA VAL A 119 -3.96 10.04 2.97
C VAL A 119 -3.77 8.54 3.09
N GLY A 120 -4.46 7.91 4.03
CA GLY A 120 -4.39 6.46 4.21
C GLY A 120 -4.74 5.99 5.62
N ARG A 121 -4.69 4.68 5.82
CA ARG A 121 -4.91 4.07 7.14
C ARG A 121 -3.81 4.48 8.13
N LEU A 122 -4.20 4.87 9.34
CA LEU A 122 -3.28 5.25 10.41
C LEU A 122 -2.82 3.99 11.17
N ALA A 123 -1.82 3.34 10.63
CA ALA A 123 -1.25 2.10 11.16
C ALA A 123 0.29 2.12 11.06
N ALA A 124 0.95 1.34 11.91
CA ALA A 124 2.42 1.35 12.08
C ALA A 124 3.19 1.16 10.77
N GLU A 125 2.70 0.28 9.89
CA GLU A 125 3.32 0.02 8.60
C GLU A 125 3.31 1.21 7.64
N LYS A 126 2.45 2.22 7.87
CA LYS A 126 2.38 3.44 7.06
C LYS A 126 3.41 4.49 7.48
N GLY A 127 3.98 4.34 8.68
CA GLY A 127 5.07 5.20 9.15
C GLY A 127 4.68 6.67 9.30
N VAL A 128 3.41 6.97 9.61
CA VAL A 128 2.87 8.34 9.69
C VAL A 128 3.58 9.15 10.78
N HIS A 129 4.04 8.50 11.85
CA HIS A 129 4.83 9.11 12.93
C HIS A 129 6.07 9.88 12.42
N ARG A 130 6.60 9.52 11.22
CA ARG A 130 7.75 10.24 10.63
C ARG A 130 7.44 11.68 10.27
N LEU A 131 6.17 12.05 10.14
CA LEU A 131 5.76 13.44 9.92
C LEU A 131 6.05 14.33 11.13
N SER A 132 6.35 13.76 12.31
CA SER A 132 6.83 14.52 13.47
C SER A 132 8.12 15.30 13.19
N ALA A 133 8.90 14.91 12.20
CA ALA A 133 10.06 15.67 11.73
C ALA A 133 9.69 17.06 11.15
N LEU A 134 8.40 17.29 10.87
CA LEU A 134 7.87 18.58 10.40
C LEU A 134 7.26 19.42 11.53
N ASN A 135 7.26 18.91 12.76
CA ASN A 135 6.77 19.69 13.91
C ASN A 135 7.59 20.97 14.08
N GLY A 136 6.90 22.06 14.46
CA GLY A 136 7.54 23.36 14.65
C GLY A 136 7.85 24.12 13.36
N ARG A 137 7.57 23.57 12.18
CA ARG A 137 7.68 24.29 10.90
C ARG A 137 6.51 25.26 10.75
N GLU A 138 6.79 26.56 10.83
CA GLU A 138 5.76 27.60 10.71
C GLU A 138 5.22 27.76 9.28
N ASP A 139 5.99 27.32 8.27
CA ASP A 139 5.64 27.39 6.86
C ASP A 139 4.82 26.17 6.37
N ILE A 140 4.51 25.21 7.26
CA ILE A 140 3.80 23.97 6.93
C ILE A 140 2.53 23.81 7.79
N GLN A 141 1.44 23.40 7.13
CA GLN A 141 0.25 22.83 7.75
C GLN A 141 0.15 21.36 7.42
N LEU A 142 0.18 20.50 8.45
CA LEU A 142 -0.04 19.05 8.26
C LEU A 142 -1.54 18.76 8.22
N VAL A 143 -1.95 17.90 7.26
CA VAL A 143 -3.33 17.41 7.14
C VAL A 143 -3.29 15.90 7.01
N ILE A 144 -3.96 15.22 7.93
CA ILE A 144 -4.00 13.75 8.02
C ILE A 144 -5.42 13.28 7.69
N VAL A 145 -5.57 12.64 6.53
CA VAL A 145 -6.85 12.08 6.05
C VAL A 145 -6.82 10.58 6.22
N GLY A 146 -7.71 10.06 7.03
CA GLY A 146 -7.80 8.64 7.33
C GLY A 146 -8.06 8.35 8.79
N ASP A 147 -8.16 7.07 9.12
CA ASP A 147 -8.34 6.58 10.48
C ASP A 147 -7.55 5.29 10.70
N GLY A 148 -7.40 4.87 11.96
CA GLY A 148 -6.70 3.63 12.30
C GLY A 148 -6.22 3.59 13.74
N PRO A 149 -5.65 2.45 14.16
CA PRO A 149 -5.27 2.20 15.55
C PRO A 149 -4.22 3.18 16.11
N GLU A 150 -3.41 3.80 15.25
CA GLU A 150 -2.39 4.76 15.70
C GLU A 150 -2.90 6.20 15.83
N ARG A 151 -4.17 6.47 15.50
CA ARG A 151 -4.72 7.83 15.54
C ARG A 151 -4.49 8.55 16.88
N PRO A 152 -4.81 7.96 18.05
CA PRO A 152 -4.62 8.65 19.34
C PRO A 152 -3.15 9.03 19.61
N LEU A 153 -2.22 8.14 19.22
CA LEU A 153 -0.79 8.40 19.36
C LEU A 153 -0.33 9.51 18.43
N LEU A 154 -0.81 9.50 17.19
CA LEU A 154 -0.44 10.51 16.18
C LEU A 154 -1.00 11.89 16.54
N GLU A 155 -2.22 11.99 17.07
CA GLU A 155 -2.79 13.24 17.56
C GLU A 155 -1.95 13.85 18.70
N ALA A 156 -1.43 13.00 19.59
CA ALA A 156 -0.50 13.45 20.65
C ALA A 156 0.88 13.88 20.10
N GLN A 157 1.38 13.22 19.06
CA GLN A 157 2.68 13.52 18.46
C GLN A 157 2.67 14.67 17.48
N LEU A 158 1.53 14.99 16.88
CA LEU A 158 1.33 16.01 15.85
C LEU A 158 0.25 17.02 16.26
N PRO A 159 0.42 17.76 17.37
CA PRO A 159 -0.64 18.60 17.95
C PRO A 159 -1.10 19.75 17.04
N GLY A 160 -0.30 20.11 16.02
CA GLY A 160 -0.65 21.16 15.05
C GLY A 160 -1.25 20.60 13.74
N ALA A 161 -1.43 19.30 13.63
CA ALA A 161 -1.99 18.71 12.43
C ALA A 161 -3.53 18.70 12.44
N VAL A 162 -4.13 18.85 11.26
CA VAL A 162 -5.57 18.66 11.06
C VAL A 162 -5.83 17.18 10.80
N PHE A 163 -6.64 16.54 11.65
CA PHE A 163 -7.08 15.16 11.47
C PHE A 163 -8.54 15.15 10.99
N THR A 164 -8.77 14.77 9.75
CA THR A 164 -10.11 14.78 9.15
C THR A 164 -10.92 13.53 9.44
N GLY A 165 -10.26 12.45 9.87
CA GLY A 165 -10.85 11.11 9.86
C GLY A 165 -10.88 10.50 8.46
N ALA A 166 -11.55 9.35 8.35
CA ALA A 166 -11.75 8.69 7.06
C ALA A 166 -12.79 9.46 6.24
N LEU A 167 -12.40 9.86 5.03
CA LEU A 167 -13.29 10.51 4.06
C LEU A 167 -13.61 9.56 2.93
N SER A 168 -14.82 9.69 2.36
CA SER A 168 -15.29 8.95 1.19
C SER A 168 -16.09 9.86 0.28
N GLY A 169 -16.13 9.56 -1.01
CA GLY A 169 -16.80 10.37 -2.02
C GLY A 169 -15.86 11.41 -2.64
N GLU A 170 -16.46 12.46 -3.20
CA GLU A 170 -15.77 13.63 -3.77
C GLU A 170 -15.48 14.70 -2.71
#